data_bad43a96bc8e3b1d8c3001eba8abe00a
#
_entry.id   bad43a96bc8e3b1d8c3001eba8abe00a
#
_cell.length_a   1.000
_cell.length_b   1.000
_cell.length_c   1.000
_cell.angle_alpha   90.00
_cell.angle_beta   90.00
_cell.angle_gamma   90.00
#
_symmetry.space_group_name_H-M   'P 1'
#
loop_
_entity.id
_entity.type
_entity.pdbx_description
1 polymer ?
#
loop_
_entity_poly.entity_id
_entity_poly.type
_entity_poly.pdbx_seq_one_letter_code
_entity_poly.pdbx_strand_id
1 'polypeptide(L)'
;MIKKIGSLFLIGSVFFVKAQEKTSDIETIEIQGKFISTPYKSANQNITVITKEDITNSPAKSIDEVLQQVAGMDIRRRGANGVQSDVSFRGSSFEQVLLLINGIRMNDSQTGHNSLNIPVDLADVERIEVIKGPAARRFGQNAYAGAINIITKINPGKKVKINAEAGDFETYGLGLSAHSGREKFSNSLNMSSNSSQGYMHNTDYDIRNIFYQSQLKIKDGDIRLQAGFSEKKFGANGFYSSPLATEQYEELQSSIISLAHRQSFGKFKLNSNVYWRR
;
A
#
# COMPACT_ATOMS: atom_id res chain seq x y z
N MET A 1 83.92 -16.83 8.98
CA MET A 1 82.84 -16.13 8.38
C MET A 1 81.62 -17.06 8.37
N ILE A 2 80.70 -16.94 9.36
CA ILE A 2 79.54 -17.78 9.50
C ILE A 2 78.33 -16.89 9.39
N LYS A 3 77.57 -17.05 8.29
CA LYS A 3 76.29 -16.33 8.07
C LYS A 3 75.21 -17.00 8.89
N LYS A 4 74.58 -16.24 9.80
CA LYS A 4 73.34 -16.62 10.52
C LYS A 4 72.19 -16.43 9.61
N ILE A 5 71.44 -17.51 9.32
CA ILE A 5 70.16 -17.51 8.65
C ILE A 5 69.10 -17.42 9.77
N GLY A 6 68.38 -16.29 9.82
CA GLY A 6 67.28 -16.11 10.71
C GLY A 6 65.98 -16.69 10.11
N SER A 7 65.43 -17.71 10.75
CA SER A 7 64.09 -18.25 10.40
C SER A 7 62.98 -17.33 10.94
N LEU A 8 62.23 -16.77 10.03
CA LEU A 8 61.02 -15.98 10.34
C LEU A 8 59.85 -16.94 10.52
N PHE A 9 59.41 -17.14 11.74
CA PHE A 9 58.19 -17.90 12.06
C PHE A 9 56.97 -17.01 11.81
N LEU A 10 56.22 -17.34 10.77
CA LEU A 10 54.91 -16.69 10.47
C LEU A 10 53.85 -17.41 11.30
N ILE A 11 53.41 -16.78 12.41
CA ILE A 11 52.30 -17.26 13.22
C ILE A 11 51.00 -16.84 12.53
N GLY A 12 50.36 -17.78 11.80
CA GLY A 12 49.04 -17.62 11.23
C GLY A 12 47.97 -17.72 12.33
N SER A 13 47.40 -16.58 12.72
CA SER A 13 46.25 -16.56 13.59
C SER A 13 44.98 -16.96 12.80
N VAL A 14 44.49 -18.16 13.09
CA VAL A 14 43.22 -18.66 12.57
C VAL A 14 42.10 -17.96 13.34
N PHE A 15 41.48 -16.97 12.71
CA PHE A 15 40.21 -16.38 13.23
C PHE A 15 39.08 -17.35 12.95
N PHE A 16 38.57 -18.02 13.99
CA PHE A 16 37.26 -18.68 13.93
C PHE A 16 36.18 -17.64 13.87
N VAL A 17 35.70 -17.32 12.69
CA VAL A 17 34.46 -16.56 12.50
C VAL A 17 33.30 -17.51 12.83
N LYS A 18 32.72 -17.38 14.03
CA LYS A 18 31.39 -17.95 14.31
C LYS A 18 30.37 -17.18 13.46
N ALA A 19 29.96 -17.78 12.37
CA ALA A 19 28.76 -17.34 11.67
C ALA A 19 27.55 -17.55 12.64
N GLN A 20 27.10 -16.48 13.27
CA GLN A 20 25.86 -16.47 14.02
C GLN A 20 24.75 -16.39 12.97
N GLU A 21 24.12 -17.53 12.65
CA GLU A 21 22.84 -17.55 11.98
C GLU A 21 21.84 -16.80 12.87
N LYS A 22 21.64 -15.54 12.55
CA LYS A 22 20.52 -14.78 13.07
C LYS A 22 19.28 -15.37 12.39
N THR A 23 18.66 -16.39 13.00
CA THR A 23 17.29 -16.77 12.67
C THR A 23 16.43 -15.55 12.98
N SER A 24 16.22 -14.71 11.97
CA SER A 24 15.17 -13.72 12.05
C SER A 24 13.87 -14.51 12.10
N ASP A 25 13.16 -14.45 13.23
CA ASP A 25 11.77 -14.86 13.31
C ASP A 25 11.02 -14.07 12.22
N ILE A 26 10.71 -14.75 11.13
CA ILE A 26 9.91 -14.16 10.06
C ILE A 26 8.53 -14.00 10.68
N GLU A 27 8.17 -12.74 10.96
CA GLU A 27 6.84 -12.39 11.47
C GLU A 27 5.79 -13.06 10.57
N THR A 28 4.96 -13.92 11.14
CA THR A 28 3.99 -14.68 10.37
C THR A 28 2.96 -13.71 9.80
N ILE A 29 2.98 -13.49 8.49
CA ILE A 29 2.03 -12.63 7.81
C ILE A 29 0.66 -13.31 7.85
N GLU A 30 -0.28 -12.73 8.58
CA GLU A 30 -1.68 -13.13 8.56
C GLU A 30 -2.45 -12.36 7.50
N ILE A 31 -3.09 -13.09 6.59
CA ILE A 31 -3.90 -12.50 5.53
C ILE A 31 -5.22 -12.00 6.11
N GLN A 32 -5.44 -10.69 6.09
CA GLN A 32 -6.67 -10.05 6.57
C GLN A 32 -7.84 -10.18 5.58
N GLY A 33 -7.53 -10.46 4.34
CA GLY A 33 -8.54 -10.71 3.31
C GLY A 33 -9.35 -12.00 3.49
N LYS A 34 -9.24 -12.76 4.61
CA LYS A 34 -10.06 -13.95 4.91
C LYS A 34 -10.98 -13.69 6.09
N PHE A 35 -12.18 -14.31 6.09
CA PHE A 35 -13.07 -14.32 7.27
C PHE A 35 -12.36 -14.84 8.52
N ILE A 36 -11.43 -15.78 8.34
CA ILE A 36 -10.54 -16.29 9.37
C ILE A 36 -9.14 -15.90 8.92
N SER A 37 -8.40 -15.15 9.75
CA SER A 37 -7.00 -14.88 9.49
C SER A 37 -6.24 -16.19 9.36
N THR A 38 -5.50 -16.35 8.29
CA THR A 38 -4.77 -17.59 7.99
C THR A 38 -3.33 -17.19 7.67
N PRO A 39 -2.33 -17.88 8.24
CA PRO A 39 -0.96 -17.67 7.86
C PRO A 39 -0.78 -17.79 6.34
N TYR A 40 -0.02 -16.89 5.74
CA TYR A 40 0.21 -16.87 4.28
C TYR A 40 0.73 -18.22 3.77
N LYS A 41 1.65 -18.85 4.51
CA LYS A 41 2.23 -20.15 4.16
C LYS A 41 1.20 -21.30 4.08
N SER A 42 0.08 -21.18 4.78
CA SER A 42 -1.01 -22.19 4.80
C SER A 42 -2.20 -21.80 3.92
N ALA A 43 -2.10 -20.73 3.15
CA ALA A 43 -3.15 -20.28 2.25
C ALA A 43 -3.14 -21.11 0.94
N ASN A 44 -4.12 -22.00 0.77
CA ASN A 44 -4.35 -22.75 -0.46
C ASN A 44 -4.95 -21.89 -1.60
N GLN A 45 -4.60 -20.62 -1.67
CA GLN A 45 -5.17 -19.68 -2.63
C GLN A 45 -4.06 -18.95 -3.37
N ASN A 46 -4.33 -18.54 -4.60
CA ASN A 46 -3.39 -17.74 -5.38
C ASN A 46 -3.37 -16.29 -4.85
N ILE A 47 -2.62 -16.09 -3.79
CA ILE A 47 -2.44 -14.79 -3.14
C ILE A 47 -0.98 -14.37 -3.31
N THR A 48 -0.79 -13.14 -3.76
CA THR A 48 0.52 -12.49 -3.75
C THR A 48 0.50 -11.44 -2.64
N VAL A 49 1.52 -11.43 -1.79
CA VAL A 49 1.71 -10.41 -0.78
C VAL A 49 2.93 -9.59 -1.15
N ILE A 50 2.75 -8.29 -1.26
CA ILE A 50 3.84 -7.32 -1.44
C ILE A 50 4.06 -6.68 -0.08
N THR A 51 5.22 -6.90 0.49
CA THR A 51 5.56 -6.45 1.84
C THR A 51 6.03 -5.00 1.84
N LYS A 52 6.14 -4.40 3.03
CA LYS A 52 6.74 -3.06 3.19
C LYS A 52 8.19 -3.02 2.69
N GLU A 53 8.91 -4.11 2.86
CA GLU A 53 10.29 -4.23 2.38
C GLU A 53 10.34 -4.23 0.85
N ASP A 54 9.48 -5.00 0.19
CA ASP A 54 9.35 -5.00 -1.28
C ASP A 54 9.03 -3.60 -1.81
N ILE A 55 8.06 -2.91 -1.17
CA ILE A 55 7.68 -1.54 -1.52
C ILE A 55 8.86 -0.57 -1.37
N THR A 56 9.59 -0.67 -0.25
CA THR A 56 10.70 0.25 0.05
C THR A 56 11.90 0.03 -0.87
N ASN A 57 12.14 -1.21 -1.28
CA ASN A 57 13.22 -1.58 -2.21
C ASN A 57 12.83 -1.37 -3.69
N SER A 58 11.56 -1.07 -3.98
CA SER A 58 11.08 -0.76 -5.31
C SER A 58 11.31 0.71 -5.67
N PRO A 59 11.58 1.04 -6.94
CA PRO A 59 11.61 2.42 -7.43
C PRO A 59 10.22 3.06 -7.55
N ALA A 60 9.16 2.31 -7.26
CA ALA A 60 7.78 2.76 -7.40
C ALA A 60 7.47 3.94 -6.47
N LYS A 61 6.80 4.95 -7.01
CA LYS A 61 6.36 6.15 -6.29
C LYS A 61 4.88 6.16 -5.96
N SER A 62 4.11 5.26 -6.57
CA SER A 62 2.66 5.17 -6.41
C SER A 62 2.20 3.70 -6.29
N ILE A 63 0.98 3.51 -5.77
CA ILE A 63 0.41 2.18 -5.55
C ILE A 63 0.23 1.42 -6.86
N ASP A 64 -0.17 2.08 -7.92
CA ASP A 64 -0.32 1.48 -9.26
C ASP A 64 1.03 1.00 -9.83
N GLU A 65 2.12 1.71 -9.57
CA GLU A 65 3.47 1.27 -9.97
C GLU A 65 3.91 0.02 -9.22
N VAL A 66 3.59 -0.09 -7.94
CA VAL A 66 3.84 -1.31 -7.16
C VAL A 66 3.00 -2.47 -7.71
N LEU A 67 1.72 -2.24 -7.97
CA LEU A 67 0.82 -3.25 -8.48
C LEU A 67 1.21 -3.76 -9.89
N GLN A 68 1.81 -2.91 -10.72
CA GLN A 68 2.30 -3.29 -12.06
C GLN A 68 3.36 -4.40 -12.01
N GLN A 69 4.06 -4.56 -10.90
CA GLN A 69 5.08 -5.60 -10.73
C GLN A 69 4.47 -6.98 -10.44
N VAL A 70 3.15 -7.08 -10.24
CA VAL A 70 2.48 -8.33 -9.89
C VAL A 70 2.15 -9.14 -11.14
N ALA A 71 2.69 -10.35 -11.24
CA ALA A 71 2.43 -11.23 -12.38
C ALA A 71 0.93 -11.47 -12.62
N GLY A 72 0.49 -11.26 -13.87
CA GLY A 72 -0.90 -11.43 -14.28
C GLY A 72 -1.83 -10.28 -13.96
N MET A 73 -1.30 -9.17 -13.43
CA MET A 73 -1.97 -7.87 -13.40
C MET A 73 -1.63 -7.08 -14.65
N ASP A 74 -2.62 -6.37 -15.15
CA ASP A 74 -2.47 -5.34 -16.16
C ASP A 74 -2.94 -4.01 -15.57
N ILE A 75 -2.01 -3.08 -15.47
CA ILE A 75 -2.24 -1.72 -14.95
C ILE A 75 -2.13 -0.76 -16.13
N ARG A 76 -3.27 -0.31 -16.59
CA ARG A 76 -3.32 0.69 -17.66
C ARG A 76 -3.27 2.08 -17.05
N ARG A 77 -2.05 2.61 -16.96
CA ARG A 77 -1.77 3.93 -16.39
C ARG A 77 -2.06 5.02 -17.40
N ARG A 78 -2.69 6.09 -16.95
CA ARG A 78 -2.87 7.34 -17.65
C ARG A 78 -2.34 8.48 -16.78
N GLY A 79 -1.29 9.12 -17.25
CA GLY A 79 -0.55 10.11 -16.46
C GLY A 79 0.48 9.51 -15.50
N ALA A 80 1.16 10.38 -14.76
CA ALA A 80 2.24 10.07 -13.84
C ALA A 80 1.74 9.96 -12.38
N ASN A 81 2.55 9.36 -11.50
CA ASN A 81 2.37 9.40 -10.04
C ASN A 81 0.97 9.00 -9.53
N GLY A 82 0.32 8.02 -10.17
CA GLY A 82 -0.99 7.54 -9.70
C GLY A 82 -2.15 8.49 -9.99
N VAL A 83 -2.02 9.35 -10.98
CA VAL A 83 -3.10 10.25 -11.44
C VAL A 83 -4.35 9.45 -11.75
N GLN A 84 -4.28 8.54 -12.72
CA GLN A 84 -5.36 7.63 -13.06
C GLN A 84 -4.81 6.29 -13.55
N SER A 85 -5.39 5.19 -13.10
CA SER A 85 -5.00 3.85 -13.52
C SER A 85 -6.17 2.88 -13.48
N ASP A 86 -6.36 2.13 -14.56
CA ASP A 86 -7.29 1.01 -14.63
C ASP A 86 -6.56 -0.28 -14.26
N VAL A 87 -7.16 -1.06 -13.38
CA VAL A 87 -6.58 -2.30 -12.86
C VAL A 87 -7.36 -3.49 -13.37
N SER A 88 -6.70 -4.45 -13.99
CA SER A 88 -7.32 -5.69 -14.44
C SER A 88 -6.46 -6.92 -14.14
N PHE A 89 -7.09 -8.09 -14.13
CA PHE A 89 -6.42 -9.37 -13.96
C PHE A 89 -6.66 -10.25 -15.19
N ARG A 90 -5.58 -10.72 -15.84
CA ARG A 90 -5.65 -11.72 -16.92
C ARG A 90 -6.69 -11.37 -17.99
N GLY A 91 -6.78 -10.11 -18.38
CA GLY A 91 -7.72 -9.64 -19.40
C GLY A 91 -9.15 -9.41 -18.91
N SER A 92 -9.38 -9.36 -17.59
CA SER A 92 -10.70 -8.96 -17.06
C SER A 92 -10.95 -7.46 -17.27
N SER A 93 -12.21 -7.03 -17.09
CA SER A 93 -12.54 -5.62 -16.96
C SER A 93 -12.06 -5.08 -15.60
N PHE A 94 -11.71 -3.80 -15.56
CA PHE A 94 -11.35 -3.09 -14.31
C PHE A 94 -12.50 -3.07 -13.30
N GLU A 95 -13.75 -3.13 -13.72
CA GLU A 95 -14.93 -3.23 -12.84
C GLU A 95 -15.02 -4.58 -12.10
N GLN A 96 -14.27 -5.59 -12.57
CA GLN A 96 -14.25 -6.94 -11.98
C GLN A 96 -13.16 -7.13 -10.93
N VAL A 97 -12.44 -6.07 -10.60
CA VAL A 97 -11.38 -6.05 -9.59
C VAL A 97 -11.84 -5.22 -8.40
N LEU A 98 -11.93 -5.85 -7.24
CA LEU A 98 -12.31 -5.17 -6.00
C LEU A 98 -11.08 -4.56 -5.34
N LEU A 99 -11.15 -3.28 -5.01
CA LEU A 99 -10.17 -2.59 -4.18
C LEU A 99 -10.66 -2.46 -2.74
N LEU A 100 -9.78 -2.74 -1.79
CA LEU A 100 -10.04 -2.67 -0.36
C LEU A 100 -8.94 -1.89 0.35
N ILE A 101 -9.29 -1.13 1.38
CA ILE A 101 -8.36 -0.60 2.39
C ILE A 101 -8.74 -1.20 3.73
N ASN A 102 -7.84 -1.98 4.32
CA ASN A 102 -8.07 -2.70 5.58
C ASN A 102 -9.37 -3.54 5.59
N GLY A 103 -9.74 -4.09 4.43
CA GLY A 103 -10.95 -4.87 4.24
C GLY A 103 -12.21 -4.05 3.92
N ILE A 104 -12.13 -2.73 3.83
CA ILE A 104 -13.23 -1.84 3.47
C ILE A 104 -13.21 -1.55 1.98
N ARG A 105 -14.35 -1.70 1.31
CA ARG A 105 -14.49 -1.54 -0.14
C ARG A 105 -14.29 -0.10 -0.59
N MET A 106 -13.45 0.08 -1.60
CA MET A 106 -13.06 1.39 -2.12
C MET A 106 -13.41 1.61 -3.60
N ASN A 107 -14.07 0.64 -4.25
CA ASN A 107 -14.48 0.85 -5.64
C ASN A 107 -15.39 2.06 -5.76
N ASP A 108 -15.14 2.86 -6.77
CA ASP A 108 -15.97 4.02 -7.08
C ASP A 108 -17.39 3.58 -7.46
N SER A 109 -18.41 4.32 -7.03
CA SER A 109 -19.81 4.01 -7.30
C SER A 109 -20.28 4.55 -8.64
N GLN A 110 -19.57 5.50 -9.23
CA GLN A 110 -19.91 6.15 -10.48
C GLN A 110 -19.23 5.51 -11.68
N THR A 111 -17.95 5.20 -11.53
CA THR A 111 -17.13 4.62 -12.61
C THR A 111 -16.02 3.72 -12.09
N GLY A 112 -15.76 2.63 -12.79
CA GLY A 112 -14.64 1.75 -12.48
C GLY A 112 -13.26 2.34 -12.77
N HIS A 113 -13.18 3.40 -13.58
CA HIS A 113 -11.90 4.06 -13.94
C HIS A 113 -11.21 4.74 -12.77
N ASN A 114 -11.93 5.11 -11.71
CA ASN A 114 -11.41 5.82 -10.56
C ASN A 114 -11.20 4.92 -9.34
N SER A 115 -11.04 3.62 -9.55
CA SER A 115 -10.88 2.66 -8.45
C SER A 115 -9.68 2.94 -7.56
N LEU A 116 -8.58 3.49 -8.10
CA LEU A 116 -7.39 3.89 -7.34
C LEU A 116 -7.44 5.36 -6.85
N ASN A 117 -8.59 6.02 -6.92
CA ASN A 117 -8.78 7.30 -6.23
C ASN A 117 -9.05 7.05 -4.74
N ILE A 118 -8.00 6.85 -3.98
CA ILE A 118 -8.02 6.47 -2.56
C ILE A 118 -7.17 7.42 -1.73
N PRO A 119 -7.55 7.67 -0.47
CA PRO A 119 -6.86 8.62 0.40
C PRO A 119 -5.63 8.01 1.12
N VAL A 120 -4.99 7.02 0.52
CA VAL A 120 -3.83 6.33 1.08
C VAL A 120 -2.65 6.52 0.16
N ASP A 121 -1.56 7.02 0.71
CA ASP A 121 -0.28 7.13 0.02
C ASP A 121 0.56 5.86 0.19
N LEU A 122 1.53 5.63 -0.69
CA LEU A 122 2.43 4.48 -0.61
C LEU A 122 3.21 4.43 0.72
N ALA A 123 3.46 5.58 1.33
CA ALA A 123 4.10 5.69 2.65
C ALA A 123 3.27 5.04 3.78
N ASP A 124 1.94 5.01 3.65
CA ASP A 124 1.00 4.45 4.63
C ASP A 124 0.90 2.94 4.57
N VAL A 125 1.30 2.37 3.44
CA VAL A 125 1.11 0.95 3.15
C VAL A 125 2.08 0.10 3.94
N GLU A 126 1.57 -0.88 4.68
CA GLU A 126 2.35 -1.92 5.34
C GLU A 126 2.58 -3.12 4.43
N ARG A 127 1.54 -3.50 3.68
CA ARG A 127 1.59 -4.51 2.64
C ARG A 127 0.38 -4.43 1.74
N ILE A 128 0.48 -5.04 0.57
CA ILE A 128 -0.65 -5.20 -0.36
C ILE A 128 -0.90 -6.69 -0.54
N GLU A 129 -2.14 -7.13 -0.30
CA GLU A 129 -2.59 -8.50 -0.49
C GLU A 129 -3.37 -8.57 -1.81
N VAL A 130 -2.81 -9.26 -2.81
CA VAL A 130 -3.42 -9.44 -4.13
C VAL A 130 -4.01 -10.84 -4.21
N ILE A 131 -5.34 -10.93 -4.18
CA ILE A 131 -6.10 -12.19 -4.19
C ILE A 131 -6.63 -12.41 -5.60
N LYS A 132 -6.07 -13.38 -6.31
CA LYS A 132 -6.37 -13.63 -7.73
C LYS A 132 -7.48 -14.67 -7.91
N GLY A 133 -8.40 -14.38 -8.82
CA GLY A 133 -9.43 -15.32 -9.26
C GLY A 133 -10.53 -15.58 -8.22
N PRO A 134 -11.19 -16.77 -8.26
CA PRO A 134 -12.41 -17.07 -7.51
C PRO A 134 -12.30 -16.94 -6.00
N ALA A 135 -11.09 -16.94 -5.46
CA ALA A 135 -10.85 -16.74 -4.03
C ALA A 135 -11.36 -15.38 -3.53
N ALA A 136 -11.46 -14.40 -4.41
CA ALA A 136 -11.95 -13.07 -4.11
C ALA A 136 -13.48 -12.97 -4.01
N ARG A 137 -14.23 -13.93 -4.57
CA ARG A 137 -15.72 -13.92 -4.62
C ARG A 137 -16.41 -13.72 -3.28
N ARG A 138 -15.76 -14.10 -2.18
CA ARG A 138 -16.27 -13.92 -0.82
C ARG A 138 -16.42 -12.46 -0.42
N PHE A 139 -15.75 -11.55 -1.12
CA PHE A 139 -15.89 -10.12 -0.91
C PHE A 139 -17.12 -9.55 -1.64
N GLY A 140 -17.80 -10.38 -2.45
CA GLY A 140 -19.02 -10.01 -3.15
C GLY A 140 -18.76 -9.26 -4.46
N GLN A 141 -19.56 -8.23 -4.70
CA GLN A 141 -19.58 -7.44 -5.92
C GLN A 141 -18.18 -6.90 -6.31
N ASN A 142 -17.88 -6.78 -7.59
CA ASN A 142 -16.61 -6.35 -8.18
C ASN A 142 -15.41 -7.27 -7.92
N ALA A 143 -15.55 -8.37 -7.17
CA ALA A 143 -14.48 -9.31 -6.86
C ALA A 143 -14.51 -10.57 -7.75
N TYR A 144 -14.91 -10.45 -9.01
CA TYR A 144 -15.00 -11.56 -9.94
C TYR A 144 -13.62 -12.06 -10.40
N ALA A 145 -12.78 -11.14 -10.86
CA ALA A 145 -11.45 -11.46 -11.35
C ALA A 145 -10.41 -11.50 -10.21
N GLY A 146 -10.61 -10.72 -9.16
CA GLY A 146 -9.71 -10.67 -8.03
C GLY A 146 -10.06 -9.56 -7.04
N ALA A 147 -9.27 -9.48 -5.98
CA ALA A 147 -9.34 -8.39 -5.01
C ALA A 147 -7.94 -7.93 -4.61
N ILE A 148 -7.78 -6.65 -4.39
CA ILE A 148 -6.57 -6.01 -3.89
C ILE A 148 -6.91 -5.41 -2.53
N ASN A 149 -6.21 -5.83 -1.49
CA ASN A 149 -6.42 -5.31 -0.15
C ASN A 149 -5.16 -4.58 0.33
N ILE A 150 -5.24 -3.27 0.42
CA ILE A 150 -4.18 -2.42 0.91
C ILE A 150 -4.27 -2.40 2.42
N ILE A 151 -3.24 -2.90 3.08
CA ILE A 151 -3.15 -2.95 4.54
C ILE A 151 -2.26 -1.81 5.00
N THR A 152 -2.80 -0.98 5.87
CA THR A 152 -2.08 0.08 6.55
C THR A 152 -1.81 -0.31 8.00
N LYS A 153 -0.74 0.21 8.59
CA LYS A 153 -0.36 -0.10 9.97
C LYS A 153 -0.25 1.15 10.81
N ILE A 154 -0.76 1.06 12.01
CA ILE A 154 -0.50 2.04 13.06
C ILE A 154 0.69 1.55 13.88
N ASN A 155 1.85 2.20 13.72
CA ASN A 155 3.04 1.84 14.47
C ASN A 155 2.92 2.33 15.92
N PRO A 156 3.25 1.49 16.92
CA PRO A 156 3.39 1.93 18.28
C PRO A 156 4.59 2.86 18.43
N GLY A 157 4.54 3.74 19.44
CA GLY A 157 5.61 4.69 19.71
C GLY A 157 5.34 6.09 19.15
N LYS A 158 6.33 6.97 19.26
CA LYS A 158 6.27 8.32 18.71
C LYS A 158 7.26 8.44 17.57
N LYS A 159 6.79 8.81 16.41
CA LYS A 159 7.62 8.99 15.22
C LYS A 159 7.02 10.08 14.33
N VAL A 160 7.85 10.97 13.86
CA VAL A 160 7.50 11.93 12.82
C VAL A 160 8.47 11.72 11.66
N LYS A 161 7.95 11.69 10.45
CA LYS A 161 8.72 11.59 9.21
C LYS A 161 8.22 12.66 8.26
N ILE A 162 9.14 13.41 7.70
CA ILE A 162 8.89 14.38 6.63
C ILE A 162 9.64 13.90 5.41
N ASN A 163 8.98 13.90 4.27
CA ASN A 163 9.57 13.65 2.97
C ASN A 163 9.34 14.89 2.11
N ALA A 164 10.34 15.27 1.36
CA ALA A 164 10.24 16.33 0.35
C ALA A 164 10.95 15.85 -0.90
N GLU A 165 10.36 16.08 -2.06
CA GLU A 165 10.98 15.79 -3.34
C GLU A 165 10.74 16.96 -4.30
N ALA A 166 11.66 17.10 -5.27
CA ALA A 166 11.56 18.02 -6.38
C ALA A 166 12.15 17.34 -7.62
N GLY A 167 11.63 17.71 -8.78
CA GLY A 167 12.05 17.11 -10.05
C GLY A 167 11.75 18.00 -11.25
N ASP A 168 11.94 17.45 -12.43
CA ASP A 168 11.66 18.12 -13.69
C ASP A 168 10.17 18.47 -13.81
N PHE A 169 9.84 19.37 -14.73
CA PHE A 169 8.47 19.83 -14.98
C PHE A 169 7.79 20.45 -13.76
N GLU A 170 8.57 21.16 -12.94
CA GLU A 170 8.10 21.77 -11.69
C GLU A 170 7.41 20.72 -10.78
N THR A 171 7.96 19.51 -10.73
CA THR A 171 7.45 18.47 -9.85
C THR A 171 7.88 18.74 -8.42
N TYR A 172 6.90 18.79 -7.51
CA TYR A 172 7.11 18.93 -6.07
C TYR A 172 6.28 17.93 -5.30
N GLY A 173 6.90 17.35 -4.28
CA GLY A 173 6.23 16.43 -3.35
C GLY A 173 6.56 16.80 -1.91
N LEU A 174 5.54 16.81 -1.05
CA LEU A 174 5.70 16.98 0.39
C LEU A 174 4.85 15.95 1.11
N GLY A 175 5.45 15.21 2.03
CA GLY A 175 4.79 14.22 2.86
C GLY A 175 5.11 14.39 4.33
N LEU A 176 4.10 14.27 5.19
CA LEU A 176 4.21 14.25 6.63
C LEU A 176 3.53 12.98 7.16
N SER A 177 4.27 12.18 7.93
CA SER A 177 3.73 11.04 8.66
C SER A 177 4.02 11.21 10.14
N ALA A 178 2.98 11.21 10.97
CA ALA A 178 3.09 11.34 12.41
C ALA A 178 2.41 10.15 13.09
N HIS A 179 3.16 9.45 13.93
CA HIS A 179 2.67 8.33 14.72
C HIS A 179 2.81 8.64 16.20
N SER A 180 1.80 8.30 16.97
CA SER A 180 1.84 8.37 18.42
C SER A 180 1.08 7.20 19.00
N GLY A 181 1.69 6.47 19.93
CA GLY A 181 1.03 5.32 20.53
C GLY A 181 1.67 4.85 21.83
N ARG A 182 0.81 4.29 22.65
CA ARG A 182 1.15 3.51 23.85
C ARG A 182 0.48 2.14 23.71
N GLU A 183 0.74 1.24 24.66
CA GLU A 183 0.27 -0.16 24.63
C GLU A 183 -1.22 -0.34 24.25
N LYS A 184 -2.10 0.51 24.77
CA LYS A 184 -3.55 0.39 24.55
C LYS A 184 -4.08 1.28 23.44
N PHE A 185 -3.49 2.44 23.19
CA PHE A 185 -3.98 3.40 22.21
C PHE A 185 -2.87 3.88 21.30
N SER A 186 -3.08 3.75 20.01
CA SER A 186 -2.14 4.19 18.97
C SER A 186 -2.91 4.93 17.88
N ASN A 187 -2.26 5.93 17.30
CA ASN A 187 -2.81 6.67 16.17
C ASN A 187 -1.71 7.04 15.17
N SER A 188 -2.13 7.32 13.95
CA SER A 188 -1.27 7.86 12.90
C SER A 188 -2.04 8.88 12.06
N LEU A 189 -1.34 9.92 11.64
CA LEU A 189 -1.79 10.91 10.68
C LEU A 189 -0.76 10.97 9.56
N ASN A 190 -1.22 10.84 8.33
CA ASN A 190 -0.40 10.98 7.15
C ASN A 190 -1.04 12.02 6.24
N MET A 191 -0.21 12.87 5.68
CA MET A 191 -0.60 13.94 4.76
C MET A 191 0.42 13.96 3.63
N SER A 192 -0.06 14.09 2.40
CA SER A 192 0.80 14.28 1.24
C SER A 192 0.22 15.29 0.27
N SER A 193 1.11 15.98 -0.43
CA SER A 193 0.78 16.86 -1.53
C SER A 193 1.83 16.66 -2.62
N ASN A 194 1.39 16.32 -3.83
CA ASN A 194 2.25 16.09 -4.99
C ASN A 194 1.69 16.85 -6.17
N SER A 195 2.54 17.61 -6.86
CA SER A 195 2.14 18.42 -8.01
C SER A 195 3.20 18.43 -9.10
N SER A 196 2.80 18.68 -10.34
CA SER A 196 3.67 18.90 -11.49
C SER A 196 2.96 19.71 -12.55
N GLN A 197 3.69 20.47 -13.36
CA GLN A 197 3.17 21.13 -14.56
C GLN A 197 3.00 20.17 -15.76
N GLY A 198 3.48 18.93 -15.60
CA GLY A 198 3.38 17.92 -16.65
C GLY A 198 4.49 18.02 -17.71
N TYR A 199 4.79 16.88 -18.34
CA TYR A 199 5.84 16.76 -19.37
C TYR A 199 5.38 17.18 -20.77
N MET A 200 4.08 17.38 -20.95
CA MET A 200 3.47 17.89 -22.19
C MET A 200 2.16 18.62 -21.86
N HIS A 201 1.56 19.23 -22.88
CA HIS A 201 0.31 19.97 -22.75
C HIS A 201 -0.78 19.16 -22.03
N ASN A 202 -1.41 19.79 -21.04
CA ASN A 202 -2.53 19.23 -20.27
C ASN A 202 -2.24 17.84 -19.65
N THR A 203 -1.06 17.71 -19.00
CA THR A 203 -0.68 16.56 -18.19
C THR A 203 -0.21 16.97 -16.80
N ASP A 204 -0.55 18.18 -16.40
CA ASP A 204 -0.35 18.71 -15.05
C ASP A 204 -1.20 17.95 -14.02
N TYR A 205 -0.77 17.98 -12.78
CA TYR A 205 -1.56 17.39 -11.68
C TYR A 205 -1.30 18.07 -10.34
N ASP A 206 -2.30 18.03 -9.46
CA ASP A 206 -2.24 18.35 -8.04
C ASP A 206 -2.99 17.25 -7.28
N ILE A 207 -2.28 16.49 -6.43
CA ILE A 207 -2.81 15.38 -5.65
C ILE A 207 -2.58 15.67 -4.18
N ARG A 208 -3.64 15.66 -3.38
CA ARG A 208 -3.59 15.87 -1.94
C ARG A 208 -4.29 14.75 -1.21
N ASN A 209 -3.61 14.15 -0.24
CA ASN A 209 -4.16 13.09 0.58
C ASN A 209 -4.02 13.43 2.07
N ILE A 210 -5.03 13.06 2.84
CA ILE A 210 -4.98 13.05 4.31
C ILE A 210 -5.56 11.71 4.75
N PHE A 211 -4.82 10.97 5.58
CA PHE A 211 -5.27 9.71 6.12
C PHE A 211 -4.96 9.61 7.62
N TYR A 212 -6.00 9.46 8.41
CA TYR A 212 -5.92 9.30 9.86
C TYR A 212 -6.39 7.92 10.27
N GLN A 213 -5.69 7.32 11.22
CA GLN A 213 -6.06 6.06 11.83
C GLN A 213 -5.84 6.11 13.34
N SER A 214 -6.73 5.45 14.09
CA SER A 214 -6.50 5.15 15.49
C SER A 214 -6.91 3.72 15.83
N GLN A 215 -6.23 3.14 16.81
CA GLN A 215 -6.51 1.83 17.34
C GLN A 215 -6.54 1.86 18.86
N LEU A 216 -7.62 1.35 19.43
CA LEU A 216 -7.77 1.10 20.84
C LEU A 216 -7.79 -0.42 21.08
N LYS A 217 -6.77 -0.96 21.74
CA LYS A 217 -6.75 -2.34 22.19
C LYS A 217 -7.66 -2.50 23.41
N ILE A 218 -8.57 -3.43 23.33
CA ILE A 218 -9.45 -3.84 24.42
C ILE A 218 -9.11 -5.28 24.82
N LYS A 219 -9.74 -5.79 25.87
CA LYS A 219 -9.55 -7.18 26.28
C LYS A 219 -10.00 -8.11 25.15
N ASP A 220 -9.09 -8.96 24.66
CA ASP A 220 -9.31 -9.94 23.60
C ASP A 220 -9.77 -9.36 22.24
N GLY A 221 -9.45 -8.05 21.99
CA GLY A 221 -9.88 -7.41 20.76
C GLY A 221 -9.30 -6.03 20.52
N ASP A 222 -9.85 -5.34 19.51
CA ASP A 222 -9.51 -3.96 19.18
C ASP A 222 -10.66 -3.21 18.52
N ILE A 223 -10.66 -1.91 18.70
CA ILE A 223 -11.51 -0.95 17.98
C ILE A 223 -10.60 -0.10 17.12
N ARG A 224 -10.93 0.06 15.84
CA ARG A 224 -10.18 0.88 14.89
C ARG A 224 -11.08 1.91 14.24
N LEU A 225 -10.61 3.15 14.24
CA LEU A 225 -11.18 4.25 13.46
C LEU A 225 -10.22 4.56 12.34
N GLN A 226 -10.73 4.78 11.14
CA GLN A 226 -9.98 5.38 10.05
C GLN A 226 -10.83 6.45 9.35
N ALA A 227 -10.18 7.53 8.94
CA ALA A 227 -10.77 8.61 8.16
C ALA A 227 -9.76 9.06 7.10
N GLY A 228 -10.21 9.30 5.90
CA GLY A 228 -9.35 9.73 4.81
C GLY A 228 -10.07 10.65 3.84
N PHE A 229 -9.28 11.52 3.23
CA PHE A 229 -9.71 12.42 2.16
C PHE A 229 -8.61 12.48 1.10
N SER A 230 -9.02 12.39 -0.15
CA SER A 230 -8.16 12.57 -1.33
C SER A 230 -8.81 13.56 -2.27
N GLU A 231 -8.02 14.48 -2.77
CA GLU A 231 -8.35 15.36 -3.89
C GLU A 231 -7.30 15.19 -4.98
N LYS A 232 -7.75 14.98 -6.21
CA LYS A 232 -6.91 14.90 -7.40
C LYS A 232 -7.45 15.84 -8.46
N LYS A 233 -6.59 16.68 -9.02
CA LYS A 233 -6.87 17.57 -10.15
C LYS A 233 -5.82 17.32 -11.20
N PHE A 234 -6.22 17.07 -12.43
CA PHE A 234 -5.24 16.74 -13.46
C PHE A 234 -5.75 16.97 -14.88
N GLY A 235 -4.82 17.32 -15.74
CA GLY A 235 -5.02 17.32 -17.18
C GLY A 235 -5.10 15.89 -17.70
N ALA A 236 -6.14 15.61 -18.49
CA ALA A 236 -6.46 14.26 -18.98
C ALA A 236 -6.28 14.16 -20.51
N ASN A 237 -5.14 14.62 -21.00
CA ASN A 237 -4.81 14.67 -22.43
C ASN A 237 -4.92 13.29 -23.10
N GLY A 238 -5.97 13.09 -23.88
CA GLY A 238 -6.21 11.85 -24.64
C GLY A 238 -6.54 10.62 -23.79
N PHE A 239 -7.02 10.78 -22.53
CA PHE A 239 -7.18 9.65 -21.63
C PHE A 239 -8.32 8.70 -22.00
N TYR A 240 -9.46 9.19 -22.48
CA TYR A 240 -10.67 8.36 -22.52
C TYR A 240 -11.25 8.12 -23.91
N SER A 241 -11.48 9.16 -24.70
CA SER A 241 -12.30 9.03 -25.92
C SER A 241 -11.46 8.97 -27.20
N SER A 242 -10.46 9.81 -27.31
CA SER A 242 -9.62 9.92 -28.50
C SER A 242 -8.27 10.56 -28.15
N PRO A 243 -7.17 10.15 -28.79
CA PRO A 243 -5.90 10.86 -28.67
C PRO A 243 -5.97 12.34 -29.09
N LEU A 244 -7.04 12.73 -29.79
CA LEU A 244 -7.28 14.13 -30.20
C LEU A 244 -8.00 14.96 -29.15
N ALA A 245 -8.55 14.33 -28.10
CA ALA A 245 -9.22 15.00 -26.99
C ALA A 245 -8.19 15.48 -25.96
N THR A 246 -7.44 16.54 -26.30
CA THR A 246 -6.29 17.02 -25.52
C THR A 246 -6.66 17.98 -24.39
N GLU A 247 -7.88 18.52 -24.38
CA GLU A 247 -8.32 19.60 -23.46
C GLU A 247 -9.17 19.10 -22.30
N GLN A 248 -9.19 17.79 -22.06
CA GLN A 248 -9.95 17.22 -20.93
C GLN A 248 -9.24 17.48 -19.61
N TYR A 249 -10.01 17.82 -18.59
CA TYR A 249 -9.53 18.06 -17.23
C TYR A 249 -10.45 17.36 -16.24
N GLU A 250 -9.88 16.79 -15.17
CA GLU A 250 -10.64 16.10 -14.15
C GLU A 250 -10.33 16.59 -12.74
N GLU A 251 -11.38 16.67 -11.95
CA GLU A 251 -11.31 16.89 -10.52
C GLU A 251 -12.03 15.76 -9.80
N LEU A 252 -11.30 15.01 -8.98
CA LEU A 252 -11.81 13.87 -8.24
C LEU A 252 -11.63 14.11 -6.75
N GLN A 253 -12.67 13.78 -5.98
CA GLN A 253 -12.60 13.77 -4.53
C GLN A 253 -13.08 12.43 -4.00
N SER A 254 -12.41 11.91 -3.01
CA SER A 254 -12.90 10.75 -2.28
C SER A 254 -12.75 10.93 -0.77
N SER A 255 -13.70 10.43 -0.04
CA SER A 255 -13.71 10.46 1.42
C SER A 255 -14.10 9.10 1.98
N ILE A 256 -13.50 8.72 3.09
CA ILE A 256 -13.86 7.53 3.85
C ILE A 256 -13.85 7.82 5.34
N ILE A 257 -14.83 7.29 6.05
CA ILE A 257 -14.81 7.17 7.50
C ILE A 257 -15.26 5.75 7.83
N SER A 258 -14.56 5.06 8.71
CA SER A 258 -14.96 3.73 9.15
C SER A 258 -14.62 3.46 10.60
N LEU A 259 -15.46 2.66 11.23
CA LEU A 259 -15.26 2.12 12.57
C LEU A 259 -15.33 0.60 12.50
N ALA A 260 -14.24 -0.05 12.86
CA ALA A 260 -14.14 -1.50 12.93
C ALA A 260 -13.96 -1.96 14.37
N HIS A 261 -14.68 -3.02 14.74
CA HIS A 261 -14.54 -3.69 16.05
C HIS A 261 -14.22 -5.15 15.83
N ARG A 262 -13.19 -5.65 16.48
CA ARG A 262 -12.81 -7.06 16.51
C ARG A 262 -12.80 -7.54 17.95
N GLN A 263 -13.42 -8.68 18.20
CA GLN A 263 -13.52 -9.27 19.51
C GLN A 263 -13.45 -10.79 19.42
N SER A 264 -12.65 -11.40 20.27
CA SER A 264 -12.56 -12.86 20.42
C SER A 264 -13.32 -13.31 21.66
N PHE A 265 -14.18 -14.32 21.49
CA PHE A 265 -14.95 -14.97 22.56
C PHE A 265 -14.60 -16.45 22.55
N GLY A 266 -13.49 -16.82 23.18
CA GLY A 266 -12.97 -18.18 23.12
C GLY A 266 -12.65 -18.60 21.67
N LYS A 267 -13.42 -19.54 21.11
CA LYS A 267 -13.25 -20.01 19.72
C LYS A 267 -13.96 -19.13 18.68
N PHE A 268 -14.82 -18.21 19.10
CA PHE A 268 -15.56 -17.33 18.20
C PHE A 268 -14.82 -16.01 18.02
N LYS A 269 -14.78 -15.52 16.78
CA LYS A 269 -14.24 -14.22 16.45
C LYS A 269 -15.33 -13.36 15.80
N LEU A 270 -15.66 -12.24 16.41
CA LEU A 270 -16.56 -11.24 15.86
C LEU A 270 -15.74 -10.15 15.19
N ASN A 271 -16.03 -9.87 13.91
CA ASN A 271 -15.50 -8.74 13.18
C ASN A 271 -16.67 -7.92 12.64
N SER A 272 -16.84 -6.72 13.15
CA SER A 272 -17.89 -5.80 12.74
C SER A 272 -17.25 -4.55 12.17
N ASN A 273 -17.79 -4.01 11.09
CA ASN A 273 -17.39 -2.71 10.59
C ASN A 273 -18.61 -1.91 10.11
N VAL A 274 -18.54 -0.61 10.30
CA VAL A 274 -19.45 0.37 9.73
C VAL A 274 -18.60 1.40 9.01
N TYR A 275 -18.96 1.74 7.80
CA TYR A 275 -18.23 2.74 7.03
C TYR A 275 -19.15 3.57 6.15
N TRP A 276 -18.69 4.77 5.91
CA TRP A 276 -19.25 5.67 4.92
C TRP A 276 -18.15 6.08 3.94
N ARG A 277 -18.51 6.14 2.67
CA ARG A 277 -17.62 6.56 1.59
C ARG A 277 -18.39 7.48 0.63
N ARG A 278 -17.69 8.48 0.14
CA ARG A 278 -18.14 9.36 -0.94
C ARG A 278 -17.05 9.47 -2.00
#